data_e7f3bef2264686cd8fc5659244363960
#
_entry.id   e7f3bef2264686cd8fc5659244363960
#
_cell.length_a   1.000
_cell.length_b   1.000
_cell.length_c   1.000
_cell.angle_alpha   90.00
_cell.angle_beta   90.00
_cell.angle_gamma   90.00
#
_symmetry.space_group_name_H-M   'P 1'
#
loop_
_entity.id
_entity.type
_entity.pdbx_description
1 polymer ?
#
loop_
_entity_poly.entity_id
_entity_poly.type
_entity_poly.pdbx_seq_one_letter_code
_entity_poly.pdbx_strand_id
1 'polypeptide(L)'
;MKYLAPSVLSADFAKLGEEVRTVSEAGAEYIHLDIMDGMFVPNITFGAPVIKKIRPYSKSIFDVHMMVQDPGRYLEDFAAAGADVISIHAEASTHLDRDLNRIHELGCKAGVVLNPATSLSVLDWVLDLVDMVVLMTVNPGFGNQKFIPYSVEKVKALKKMLTEKGSNALIQLDGGVKLDNCAQLCEAGADVLVAGSAVFKDDPAANVRAFREILGKF
;
A
#
# COMPACT_ATOMS: atom_id res chain seq x y z
N MET A 1 10.79 -11.11 -7.71
CA MET A 1 9.33 -11.35 -7.94
C MET A 1 8.59 -10.08 -7.57
N LYS A 2 7.67 -9.63 -8.42
CA LYS A 2 6.88 -8.42 -8.21
C LYS A 2 5.44 -8.77 -7.88
N TYR A 3 4.76 -7.94 -7.09
CA TYR A 3 3.46 -8.22 -6.49
C TYR A 3 2.42 -7.20 -6.91
N LEU A 4 1.16 -7.63 -7.00
CA LEU A 4 0.01 -6.77 -7.22
C LEU A 4 -0.77 -6.60 -5.92
N ALA A 5 -1.14 -5.36 -5.63
CA ALA A 5 -1.98 -4.97 -4.49
C ALA A 5 -3.24 -4.22 -5.00
N PRO A 6 -4.34 -4.90 -5.34
CA PRO A 6 -5.60 -4.23 -5.65
C PRO A 6 -6.07 -3.35 -4.52
N SER A 7 -6.24 -2.02 -4.76
CA SER A 7 -6.82 -1.11 -3.79
C SER A 7 -8.33 -1.18 -3.82
N VAL A 8 -8.91 -1.66 -2.75
CA VAL A 8 -10.38 -1.78 -2.61
C VAL A 8 -11.10 -0.44 -2.52
N LEU A 9 -10.38 0.68 -2.43
CA LEU A 9 -10.96 2.01 -2.56
C LEU A 9 -11.75 2.18 -3.86
N SER A 10 -11.40 1.42 -4.90
CA SER A 10 -12.08 1.44 -6.21
C SER A 10 -13.09 0.31 -6.39
N ALA A 11 -13.29 -0.55 -5.40
CA ALA A 11 -14.25 -1.65 -5.42
C ALA A 11 -15.68 -1.17 -5.11
N ASP A 12 -16.67 -2.01 -5.40
CA ASP A 12 -18.04 -1.79 -4.93
C ASP A 12 -18.15 -2.13 -3.43
N PHE A 13 -18.23 -1.11 -2.59
CA PHE A 13 -18.31 -1.28 -1.13
C PHE A 13 -19.57 -2.05 -0.69
N ALA A 14 -20.64 -2.06 -1.49
CA ALA A 14 -21.83 -2.85 -1.19
C ALA A 14 -21.58 -4.37 -1.34
N LYS A 15 -20.50 -4.76 -2.06
CA LYS A 15 -20.12 -6.15 -2.32
C LYS A 15 -18.66 -6.44 -1.94
N LEU A 16 -18.09 -5.65 -1.04
CA LEU A 16 -16.65 -5.61 -0.77
C LEU A 16 -16.04 -7.00 -0.51
N GLY A 17 -16.72 -7.89 0.21
CA GLY A 17 -16.25 -9.25 0.45
C GLY A 17 -16.14 -10.08 -0.84
N GLU A 18 -17.11 -9.95 -1.76
CA GLU A 18 -17.08 -10.64 -3.05
C GLU A 18 -15.98 -10.10 -3.97
N GLU A 19 -15.82 -8.78 -3.99
CA GLU A 19 -14.75 -8.09 -4.73
C GLU A 19 -13.36 -8.53 -4.27
N VAL A 20 -13.13 -8.58 -2.95
CA VAL A 20 -11.88 -9.06 -2.34
C VAL A 20 -11.63 -10.52 -2.71
N ARG A 21 -12.64 -11.39 -2.66
CA ARG A 21 -12.53 -12.79 -3.08
C ARG A 21 -12.13 -12.89 -4.53
N THR A 22 -12.81 -12.16 -5.41
CA THR A 22 -12.60 -12.20 -6.86
C THR A 22 -11.15 -11.87 -7.22
N VAL A 23 -10.59 -10.78 -6.69
CA VAL A 23 -9.20 -10.40 -7.00
C VAL A 23 -8.18 -11.33 -6.36
N SER A 24 -8.47 -11.86 -5.16
CA SER A 24 -7.61 -12.82 -4.47
C SER A 24 -7.54 -14.16 -5.24
N GLU A 25 -8.68 -14.71 -5.65
CA GLU A 25 -8.75 -15.96 -6.44
C GLU A 25 -8.13 -15.80 -7.85
N ALA A 26 -8.13 -14.58 -8.39
CA ALA A 26 -7.44 -14.26 -9.63
C ALA A 26 -5.91 -14.18 -9.50
N GLY A 27 -5.38 -14.23 -8.27
CA GLY A 27 -3.94 -14.31 -7.98
C GLY A 27 -3.30 -13.03 -7.46
N ALA A 28 -4.08 -12.07 -6.94
CA ALA A 28 -3.51 -10.92 -6.22
C ALA A 28 -2.89 -11.37 -4.89
N GLU A 29 -1.61 -11.03 -4.67
CA GLU A 29 -0.90 -11.42 -3.45
C GLU A 29 -1.23 -10.54 -2.26
N TYR A 30 -1.56 -9.28 -2.52
CA TYR A 30 -1.96 -8.30 -1.52
C TYR A 30 -3.39 -7.84 -1.76
N ILE A 31 -4.04 -7.35 -0.72
CA ILE A 31 -5.27 -6.55 -0.76
C ILE A 31 -4.95 -5.24 -0.07
N HIS A 32 -4.95 -4.14 -0.82
CA HIS A 32 -4.63 -2.82 -0.30
C HIS A 32 -5.87 -2.12 0.24
N LEU A 33 -5.78 -1.66 1.48
CA LEU A 33 -6.89 -1.16 2.29
C LEU A 33 -6.64 0.28 2.70
N ASP A 34 -7.21 1.23 1.97
CA ASP A 34 -7.04 2.67 2.17
C ASP A 34 -7.94 3.19 3.29
N ILE A 35 -7.37 3.45 4.46
CA ILE A 35 -8.06 3.95 5.65
C ILE A 35 -7.91 5.46 5.73
N MET A 36 -9.04 6.18 5.72
CA MET A 36 -9.08 7.63 5.72
C MET A 36 -10.06 8.13 6.77
N ASP A 37 -9.66 9.16 7.52
CA ASP A 37 -10.39 9.70 8.67
C ASP A 37 -11.01 11.09 8.44
N GLY A 38 -10.79 11.70 7.27
CA GLY A 38 -11.25 13.05 6.97
C GLY A 38 -10.43 14.17 7.62
N MET A 39 -9.34 13.81 8.34
CA MET A 39 -8.45 14.77 9.01
C MET A 39 -7.10 14.84 8.30
N PHE A 40 -6.40 13.72 8.14
CA PHE A 40 -5.13 13.68 7.40
C PHE A 40 -5.35 13.89 5.89
N VAL A 41 -6.45 13.34 5.35
CA VAL A 41 -6.91 13.55 3.98
C VAL A 41 -8.38 13.96 3.96
N PRO A 42 -8.86 14.73 2.96
CA PRO A 42 -10.23 15.26 2.93
C PRO A 42 -11.24 14.22 2.43
N ASN A 43 -11.14 12.99 2.90
CA ASN A 43 -12.03 11.89 2.58
C ASN A 43 -12.16 10.95 3.77
N ILE A 44 -13.26 10.21 3.87
CA ILE A 44 -13.52 9.19 4.88
C ILE A 44 -13.85 7.90 4.15
N THR A 45 -13.22 6.77 4.55
CA THR A 45 -13.49 5.47 3.94
C THR A 45 -14.13 4.51 4.94
N PHE A 46 -13.36 3.61 5.51
CA PHE A 46 -13.81 2.59 6.45
C PHE A 46 -12.72 2.32 7.50
N GLY A 47 -13.04 1.50 8.49
CA GLY A 47 -12.12 1.18 9.58
C GLY A 47 -12.01 -0.31 9.87
N ALA A 48 -11.34 -0.65 10.97
CA ALA A 48 -11.06 -2.00 11.44
C ALA A 48 -12.29 -2.95 11.46
N PRO A 49 -13.52 -2.51 11.82
CA PRO A 49 -14.68 -3.38 11.78
C PRO A 49 -15.02 -3.94 10.40
N VAL A 50 -14.79 -3.16 9.32
CA VAL A 50 -15.00 -3.61 7.94
C VAL A 50 -13.92 -4.61 7.56
N ILE A 51 -12.64 -4.31 7.86
CA ILE A 51 -11.52 -5.21 7.57
C ILE A 51 -11.74 -6.59 8.22
N LYS A 52 -12.14 -6.61 9.49
CA LYS A 52 -12.46 -7.85 10.20
C LYS A 52 -13.55 -8.68 9.51
N LYS A 53 -14.51 -8.03 8.86
CA LYS A 53 -15.59 -8.71 8.13
C LYS A 53 -15.17 -9.24 6.77
N ILE A 54 -14.26 -8.56 6.10
CA ILE A 54 -13.78 -9.00 4.78
C ILE A 54 -12.58 -9.95 4.87
N ARG A 55 -11.85 -10.00 5.99
CA ARG A 55 -10.70 -10.90 6.19
C ARG A 55 -10.98 -12.37 5.81
N PRO A 56 -12.11 -12.98 6.18
CA PRO A 56 -12.42 -14.37 5.82
C PRO A 56 -12.59 -14.64 4.31
N TYR A 57 -12.73 -13.60 3.49
CA TYR A 57 -12.92 -13.74 2.04
C TYR A 57 -11.63 -13.93 1.25
N SER A 58 -10.45 -13.75 1.89
CA SER A 58 -9.16 -13.85 1.21
C SER A 58 -8.08 -14.39 2.13
N LYS A 59 -7.11 -15.10 1.53
CA LYS A 59 -5.84 -15.50 2.18
C LYS A 59 -4.67 -14.62 1.77
N SER A 60 -4.89 -13.65 0.88
CA SER A 60 -3.89 -12.66 0.48
C SER A 60 -3.45 -11.81 1.67
N ILE A 61 -2.30 -11.18 1.57
CA ILE A 61 -1.76 -10.26 2.56
C ILE A 61 -2.66 -9.03 2.62
N PHE A 62 -3.22 -8.72 3.81
CA PHE A 62 -3.97 -7.49 4.05
C PHE A 62 -3.01 -6.37 4.40
N ASP A 63 -2.84 -5.46 3.46
CA ASP A 63 -1.95 -4.30 3.49
C ASP A 63 -2.76 -3.05 3.84
N VAL A 64 -2.71 -2.65 5.10
CA VAL A 64 -3.49 -1.53 5.64
C VAL A 64 -2.69 -0.24 5.52
N HIS A 65 -3.11 0.65 4.64
CA HIS A 65 -2.56 1.97 4.42
C HIS A 65 -3.34 3.02 5.24
N MET A 66 -2.71 3.56 6.27
CA MET A 66 -3.36 4.47 7.23
C MET A 66 -3.13 5.93 6.86
N MET A 67 -4.07 6.52 6.14
CA MET A 67 -4.17 7.97 5.88
C MET A 67 -5.01 8.63 6.98
N VAL A 68 -4.54 8.53 8.22
CA VAL A 68 -5.24 9.03 9.41
C VAL A 68 -4.32 9.89 10.27
N GLN A 69 -4.89 10.87 10.95
CA GLN A 69 -4.17 11.67 11.93
C GLN A 69 -3.82 10.80 13.16
N ASP A 70 -2.56 10.90 13.61
CA ASP A 70 -2.07 10.17 14.80
C ASP A 70 -2.35 8.65 14.74
N PRO A 71 -1.78 7.92 13.74
CA PRO A 71 -2.10 6.52 13.45
C PRO A 71 -1.80 5.57 14.61
N GLY A 72 -0.85 5.92 15.49
CA GLY A 72 -0.48 5.13 16.67
C GLY A 72 -1.66 4.77 17.58
N ARG A 73 -2.75 5.54 17.52
CA ARG A 73 -3.97 5.30 18.31
C ARG A 73 -4.79 4.09 17.87
N TYR A 74 -4.58 3.61 16.64
CA TYR A 74 -5.46 2.62 16.01
C TYR A 74 -4.74 1.34 15.61
N LEU A 75 -3.43 1.22 15.84
CA LEU A 75 -2.62 0.08 15.42
C LEU A 75 -3.15 -1.25 15.93
N GLU A 76 -3.58 -1.29 17.21
CA GLU A 76 -4.13 -2.49 17.85
C GLU A 76 -5.43 -2.96 17.19
N ASP A 77 -6.30 -2.00 16.84
CA ASP A 77 -7.58 -2.31 16.22
C ASP A 77 -7.41 -2.93 14.83
N PHE A 78 -6.47 -2.39 14.03
CA PHE A 78 -6.19 -2.90 12.69
C PHE A 78 -5.46 -4.25 12.72
N ALA A 79 -4.51 -4.44 13.63
CA ALA A 79 -3.85 -5.73 13.83
C ALA A 79 -4.87 -6.81 14.25
N ALA A 80 -5.75 -6.49 15.22
CA ALA A 80 -6.82 -7.39 15.66
C ALA A 80 -7.89 -7.66 14.60
N ALA A 81 -8.03 -6.77 13.61
CA ALA A 81 -8.91 -6.97 12.45
C ALA A 81 -8.33 -7.90 11.39
N GLY A 82 -7.04 -8.25 11.48
CA GLY A 82 -6.35 -9.17 10.59
C GLY A 82 -5.49 -8.50 9.53
N ALA A 83 -4.95 -7.31 9.82
CA ALA A 83 -3.89 -6.71 9.03
C ALA A 83 -2.61 -7.58 9.09
N ASP A 84 -1.97 -7.81 7.96
CA ASP A 84 -0.65 -8.46 7.89
C ASP A 84 0.48 -7.41 7.79
N VAL A 85 0.18 -6.28 7.13
CA VAL A 85 1.06 -5.11 7.00
C VAL A 85 0.27 -3.88 7.45
N ILE A 86 0.89 -3.02 8.25
CA ILE A 86 0.33 -1.71 8.61
C ILE A 86 1.33 -0.64 8.19
N SER A 87 0.90 0.20 7.24
CA SER A 87 1.71 1.28 6.68
C SER A 87 1.16 2.63 7.15
N ILE A 88 2.02 3.42 7.82
CA ILE A 88 1.65 4.71 8.39
C ILE A 88 2.42 5.84 7.71
N HIS A 89 1.76 6.97 7.49
CA HIS A 89 2.41 8.17 6.96
C HIS A 89 3.40 8.75 7.96
N ALA A 90 4.64 8.96 7.51
CA ALA A 90 5.65 9.64 8.33
C ALA A 90 5.20 11.05 8.74
N GLU A 91 4.39 11.70 7.89
CA GLU A 91 3.84 13.04 8.12
C GLU A 91 2.70 13.05 9.17
N ALA A 92 2.10 11.89 9.45
CA ALA A 92 0.97 11.76 10.38
C ALA A 92 1.38 11.21 11.76
N SER A 93 2.56 10.57 11.85
CA SER A 93 3.07 10.02 13.11
C SER A 93 3.96 11.02 13.84
N THR A 94 3.62 11.32 15.08
CA THR A 94 4.46 12.18 15.94
C THR A 94 5.72 11.44 16.44
N HIS A 95 5.64 10.11 16.58
CA HIS A 95 6.72 9.27 17.12
C HIS A 95 6.90 8.03 16.24
N LEU A 96 7.42 8.23 15.03
CA LEU A 96 7.50 7.20 13.99
C LEU A 96 8.22 5.93 14.46
N ASP A 97 9.38 6.06 15.12
CA ASP A 97 10.13 4.93 15.68
C ASP A 97 9.26 4.08 16.64
N ARG A 98 8.59 4.74 17.59
CA ARG A 98 7.69 4.05 18.54
C ARG A 98 6.57 3.32 17.84
N ASP A 99 5.93 3.95 16.86
CA ASP A 99 4.78 3.40 16.18
C ASP A 99 5.17 2.19 15.30
N LEU A 100 6.34 2.23 14.65
CA LEU A 100 6.90 1.09 13.90
C LEU A 100 7.23 -0.11 14.82
N ASN A 101 7.87 0.13 15.96
CA ASN A 101 8.09 -0.91 16.96
C ASN A 101 6.77 -1.51 17.45
N ARG A 102 5.74 -0.65 17.69
CA ARG A 102 4.43 -1.13 18.11
C ARG A 102 3.75 -2.02 17.08
N ILE A 103 3.88 -1.71 15.78
CA ILE A 103 3.37 -2.56 14.70
C ILE A 103 4.01 -3.94 14.77
N HIS A 104 5.32 -4.03 14.96
CA HIS A 104 6.04 -5.30 15.12
C HIS A 104 5.60 -6.08 16.37
N GLU A 105 5.44 -5.41 17.52
CA GLU A 105 4.93 -6.04 18.75
C GLU A 105 3.54 -6.66 18.57
N LEU A 106 2.72 -6.09 17.68
CA LEU A 106 1.40 -6.60 17.33
C LEU A 106 1.45 -7.77 16.32
N GLY A 107 2.65 -8.16 15.87
CA GLY A 107 2.86 -9.26 14.93
C GLY A 107 2.63 -8.90 13.46
N CYS A 108 2.52 -7.61 13.13
CA CYS A 108 2.38 -7.12 11.77
C CYS A 108 3.72 -6.65 11.20
N LYS A 109 3.85 -6.62 9.88
CA LYS A 109 4.95 -5.93 9.20
C LYS A 109 4.72 -4.43 9.21
N ALA A 110 5.80 -3.66 9.42
CA ALA A 110 5.75 -2.22 9.53
C ALA A 110 6.08 -1.53 8.20
N GLY A 111 5.16 -0.69 7.71
CA GLY A 111 5.35 0.15 6.54
C GLY A 111 5.46 1.63 6.88
N VAL A 112 6.29 2.35 6.13
CA VAL A 112 6.36 3.81 6.16
C VAL A 112 5.90 4.37 4.84
N VAL A 113 4.91 5.26 4.89
CA VAL A 113 4.36 5.95 3.71
C VAL A 113 4.95 7.35 3.61
N LEU A 114 5.36 7.75 2.42
CA LEU A 114 5.87 9.08 2.12
C LEU A 114 5.03 9.75 1.03
N ASN A 115 4.52 10.94 1.31
CA ASN A 115 3.88 11.79 0.30
C ASN A 115 4.83 12.12 -0.86
N PRO A 116 4.32 12.52 -2.03
CA PRO A 116 5.18 12.76 -3.20
C PRO A 116 6.34 13.73 -2.91
N ALA A 117 6.09 14.81 -2.16
CA ALA A 117 7.08 15.84 -1.85
C ALA A 117 7.96 15.53 -0.62
N THR A 118 7.66 14.51 0.16
CA THR A 118 8.42 14.19 1.39
C THR A 118 9.77 13.58 1.04
N SER A 119 10.84 14.08 1.68
CA SER A 119 12.21 13.61 1.48
C SER A 119 12.41 12.17 1.94
N LEU A 120 13.24 11.39 1.23
CA LEU A 120 13.66 10.06 1.66
C LEU A 120 14.49 10.06 2.96
N SER A 121 15.09 11.20 3.33
CA SER A 121 15.88 11.34 4.57
C SER A 121 15.08 11.08 5.86
N VAL A 122 13.76 11.11 5.79
CA VAL A 122 12.88 10.68 6.90
C VAL A 122 13.17 9.24 7.32
N LEU A 123 13.66 8.40 6.40
CA LEU A 123 13.96 6.98 6.66
C LEU A 123 15.34 6.76 7.30
N ASP A 124 16.22 7.78 7.34
CA ASP A 124 17.63 7.59 7.71
C ASP A 124 17.84 6.91 9.05
N TRP A 125 16.98 7.14 10.03
CA TRP A 125 17.11 6.65 11.40
C TRP A 125 16.11 5.55 11.77
N VAL A 126 15.19 5.19 10.86
CA VAL A 126 14.15 4.17 11.14
C VAL A 126 14.18 3.01 10.16
N LEU A 127 15.08 3.02 9.18
CA LEU A 127 15.06 2.06 8.07
C LEU A 127 15.20 0.60 8.52
N ASP A 128 15.90 0.34 9.62
CA ASP A 128 16.07 -1.01 10.18
C ASP A 128 14.76 -1.57 10.78
N LEU A 129 13.77 -0.70 11.01
CA LEU A 129 12.43 -1.05 11.50
C LEU A 129 11.41 -1.17 10.37
N VAL A 130 11.81 -0.96 9.11
CA VAL A 130 10.87 -0.85 7.99
C VAL A 130 10.91 -2.12 7.14
N ASP A 131 9.76 -2.79 7.04
CA ASP A 131 9.55 -3.92 6.11
C ASP A 131 9.11 -3.46 4.73
N MET A 132 8.45 -2.30 4.63
CA MET A 132 7.91 -1.74 3.39
C MET A 132 7.98 -0.22 3.38
N VAL A 133 8.48 0.37 2.30
CA VAL A 133 8.38 1.80 2.05
C VAL A 133 7.34 2.03 0.96
N VAL A 134 6.27 2.74 1.30
CA VAL A 134 5.22 3.12 0.35
C VAL A 134 5.51 4.52 -0.16
N LEU A 135 5.75 4.65 -1.45
CA LEU A 135 5.85 5.95 -2.11
C LEU A 135 4.51 6.31 -2.74
N MET A 136 3.92 7.40 -2.27
CA MET A 136 2.75 7.96 -2.94
C MET A 136 3.16 8.53 -4.30
N THR A 137 2.50 8.09 -5.34
CA THR A 137 2.71 8.54 -6.72
C THR A 137 1.55 9.40 -7.22
N VAL A 138 0.66 9.73 -6.30
CA VAL A 138 -0.39 10.76 -6.37
C VAL A 138 -0.47 11.44 -5.01
N ASN A 139 -1.19 12.56 -4.86
CA ASN A 139 -1.51 13.07 -3.53
C ASN A 139 -2.58 12.18 -2.88
N PRO A 140 -2.39 11.73 -1.62
CA PRO A 140 -3.32 10.82 -0.96
C PRO A 140 -4.71 11.43 -0.76
N GLY A 141 -5.75 10.57 -0.66
CA GLY A 141 -7.12 10.95 -0.32
C GLY A 141 -8.19 10.61 -1.35
N PHE A 142 -7.84 10.43 -2.62
CA PHE A 142 -8.79 10.09 -3.68
C PHE A 142 -8.21 9.10 -4.69
N GLY A 143 -9.06 8.22 -5.20
CA GLY A 143 -8.71 7.34 -6.30
C GLY A 143 -8.72 8.05 -7.67
N ASN A 144 -8.34 7.30 -8.72
CA ASN A 144 -8.39 7.70 -10.14
C ASN A 144 -7.63 9.00 -10.47
N GLN A 145 -6.52 9.27 -9.78
CA GLN A 145 -5.64 10.39 -10.05
C GLN A 145 -4.60 10.05 -11.11
N LYS A 146 -4.03 11.09 -11.74
CA LYS A 146 -2.91 10.94 -12.67
C LYS A 146 -1.61 10.70 -11.90
N PHE A 147 -0.82 9.73 -12.38
CA PHE A 147 0.52 9.45 -11.88
C PHE A 147 1.41 10.71 -11.94
N ILE A 148 2.17 10.96 -10.88
CA ILE A 148 3.10 12.08 -10.79
C ILE A 148 4.45 11.65 -11.40
N PRO A 149 4.88 12.22 -12.56
CA PRO A 149 6.01 11.68 -13.32
C PRO A 149 7.35 11.65 -12.58
N TYR A 150 7.66 12.63 -11.73
CA TYR A 150 8.92 12.67 -10.98
C TYR A 150 9.03 11.56 -9.92
N SER A 151 7.93 10.87 -9.60
CA SER A 151 7.95 9.74 -8.67
C SER A 151 8.85 8.60 -9.15
N VAL A 152 9.04 8.42 -10.46
CA VAL A 152 9.96 7.41 -11.01
C VAL A 152 11.40 7.63 -10.52
N GLU A 153 11.87 8.88 -10.52
CA GLU A 153 13.21 9.21 -10.02
C GLU A 153 13.31 9.04 -8.50
N LYS A 154 12.23 9.31 -7.77
CA LYS A 154 12.16 9.05 -6.32
C LYS A 154 12.24 7.54 -6.01
N VAL A 155 11.60 6.68 -6.82
CA VAL A 155 11.70 5.22 -6.70
C VAL A 155 13.15 4.76 -6.89
N LYS A 156 13.82 5.23 -7.96
CA LYS A 156 15.23 4.90 -8.22
C LYS A 156 16.14 5.34 -7.07
N ALA A 157 15.92 6.55 -6.55
CA ALA A 157 16.67 7.08 -5.41
C ALA A 157 16.46 6.22 -4.15
N LEU A 158 15.22 5.80 -3.88
CA LEU A 158 14.92 4.90 -2.77
C LEU A 158 15.58 3.53 -2.97
N LYS A 159 15.49 2.94 -4.17
CA LYS A 159 16.14 1.64 -4.47
C LYS A 159 17.65 1.69 -4.23
N LYS A 160 18.29 2.79 -4.65
CA LYS A 160 19.71 3.03 -4.37
C LYS A 160 19.98 3.11 -2.88
N MET A 161 19.19 3.90 -2.13
CA MET A 161 19.31 4.06 -0.67
C MET A 161 19.19 2.72 0.06
N LEU A 162 18.17 1.90 -0.26
CA LEU A 162 17.99 0.58 0.33
C LEU A 162 19.19 -0.34 0.06
N THR A 163 19.69 -0.34 -1.18
CA THR A 163 20.87 -1.14 -1.57
C THR A 163 22.12 -0.72 -0.81
N GLU A 164 22.40 0.59 -0.71
CA GLU A 164 23.56 1.14 -0.02
C GLU A 164 23.53 0.87 1.49
N LYS A 165 22.34 0.85 2.08
CA LYS A 165 22.13 0.55 3.50
C LYS A 165 21.93 -0.94 3.80
N GLY A 166 21.90 -1.81 2.78
CA GLY A 166 21.70 -3.26 2.94
C GLY A 166 20.29 -3.63 3.45
N SER A 167 19.29 -2.76 3.24
CA SER A 167 17.92 -2.99 3.68
C SER A 167 17.17 -3.90 2.72
N ASN A 168 16.37 -4.83 3.27
CA ASN A 168 15.46 -5.71 2.54
C ASN A 168 14.02 -5.18 2.45
N ALA A 169 13.77 -3.94 2.86
CA ALA A 169 12.44 -3.35 2.77
C ALA A 169 11.91 -3.37 1.32
N LEU A 170 10.64 -3.74 1.16
CA LEU A 170 9.97 -3.70 -0.13
C LEU A 170 9.63 -2.25 -0.51
N ILE A 171 9.69 -1.94 -1.79
CA ILE A 171 9.23 -0.65 -2.33
C ILE A 171 7.84 -0.85 -2.90
N GLN A 172 6.84 -0.23 -2.28
CA GLN A 172 5.47 -0.19 -2.78
C GLN A 172 5.17 1.17 -3.41
N LEU A 173 4.44 1.16 -4.53
CA LEU A 173 3.98 2.38 -5.20
C LEU A 173 2.46 2.45 -5.15
N ASP A 174 1.95 3.57 -4.67
CA ASP A 174 0.51 3.80 -4.58
C ASP A 174 0.09 5.07 -5.32
N GLY A 175 -0.74 4.86 -6.35
CA GLY A 175 -1.41 5.89 -7.10
C GLY A 175 -1.09 5.93 -8.60
N GLY A 176 -2.13 5.92 -9.42
CA GLY A 176 -2.01 6.08 -10.87
C GLY A 176 -1.32 4.93 -11.61
N VAL A 177 -1.20 3.76 -10.96
CA VAL A 177 -0.66 2.53 -11.58
C VAL A 177 -1.67 1.95 -12.56
N LYS A 178 -1.18 1.59 -13.75
CA LYS A 178 -1.94 1.02 -14.86
C LYS A 178 -1.12 -0.03 -15.59
N LEU A 179 -1.75 -0.81 -16.48
CA LEU A 179 -1.06 -1.80 -17.31
C LEU A 179 0.04 -1.19 -18.20
N ASP A 180 -0.15 0.05 -18.66
CA ASP A 180 0.78 0.73 -19.57
C ASP A 180 2.03 1.27 -18.89
N ASN A 181 2.02 1.48 -17.57
CA ASN A 181 3.18 2.00 -16.83
C ASN A 181 3.80 0.99 -15.84
N CYS A 182 3.13 -0.12 -15.54
CA CYS A 182 3.60 -1.04 -14.49
C CYS A 182 4.98 -1.66 -14.78
N ALA A 183 5.31 -1.97 -16.04
CA ALA A 183 6.63 -2.50 -16.41
C ALA A 183 7.74 -1.47 -16.08
N GLN A 184 7.57 -0.21 -16.49
CA GLN A 184 8.52 0.88 -16.19
C GLN A 184 8.71 1.07 -14.67
N LEU A 185 7.64 0.93 -13.89
CA LEU A 185 7.71 1.07 -12.44
C LEU A 185 8.49 -0.08 -11.78
N CYS A 186 8.34 -1.30 -12.29
CA CYS A 186 9.14 -2.45 -11.87
C CYS A 186 10.64 -2.27 -12.21
N GLU A 187 10.94 -1.78 -13.41
CA GLU A 187 12.31 -1.47 -13.83
C GLU A 187 12.94 -0.38 -12.96
N ALA A 188 12.16 0.61 -12.53
CA ALA A 188 12.62 1.65 -11.61
C ALA A 188 12.98 1.12 -10.21
N GLY A 189 12.49 -0.07 -9.84
CA GLY A 189 12.80 -0.71 -8.56
C GLY A 189 11.61 -1.03 -7.68
N ALA A 190 10.36 -0.78 -8.12
CA ALA A 190 9.18 -1.15 -7.35
C ALA A 190 9.05 -2.67 -7.17
N ASP A 191 8.61 -3.11 -6.00
CA ASP A 191 8.37 -4.51 -5.65
C ASP A 191 6.87 -4.82 -5.56
N VAL A 192 6.06 -3.87 -5.08
CA VAL A 192 4.61 -3.99 -4.92
C VAL A 192 3.93 -2.83 -5.64
N LEU A 193 2.96 -3.12 -6.49
CA LEU A 193 2.20 -2.11 -7.24
C LEU A 193 0.75 -2.07 -6.79
N VAL A 194 0.33 -0.92 -6.23
CA VAL A 194 -1.06 -0.69 -5.85
C VAL A 194 -1.85 -0.18 -7.05
N ALA A 195 -2.89 -0.91 -7.43
CA ALA A 195 -3.76 -0.54 -8.54
C ALA A 195 -5.24 -0.61 -8.10
N GLY A 196 -5.93 0.53 -8.15
CA GLY A 196 -7.36 0.63 -7.83
C GLY A 196 -8.23 0.52 -9.08
N SER A 197 -8.56 1.67 -9.70
CA SER A 197 -9.47 1.73 -10.85
C SER A 197 -9.03 0.90 -12.06
N ALA A 198 -7.73 0.65 -12.22
CA ALA A 198 -7.21 -0.21 -13.28
C ALA A 198 -7.52 -1.70 -13.04
N VAL A 199 -7.81 -2.10 -11.80
CA VAL A 199 -8.23 -3.47 -11.44
C VAL A 199 -9.74 -3.57 -11.40
N PHE A 200 -10.43 -2.72 -10.65
CA PHE A 200 -11.87 -2.87 -10.36
C PHE A 200 -12.82 -2.37 -11.46
N LYS A 201 -12.29 -1.93 -12.59
CA LYS A 201 -13.07 -1.55 -13.75
C LYS A 201 -13.45 -2.80 -14.58
N ASP A 202 -14.71 -2.91 -14.99
CA ASP A 202 -15.28 -3.95 -15.87
C ASP A 202 -15.11 -5.39 -15.32
N ASP A 203 -13.99 -6.08 -15.55
CA ASP A 203 -13.70 -7.44 -15.08
C ASP A 203 -12.47 -7.46 -14.17
N PRO A 204 -12.63 -7.39 -12.83
CA PRO A 204 -11.51 -7.38 -11.90
C PRO A 204 -10.59 -8.60 -12.01
N ALA A 205 -11.16 -9.79 -12.25
CA ALA A 205 -10.36 -11.02 -12.36
C ALA A 205 -9.48 -11.03 -13.62
N ALA A 206 -10.02 -10.58 -14.75
CA ALA A 206 -9.23 -10.45 -15.98
C ALA A 206 -8.14 -9.40 -15.85
N ASN A 207 -8.43 -8.27 -15.20
CA ASN A 207 -7.46 -7.22 -14.98
C ASN A 207 -6.31 -7.68 -14.06
N VAL A 208 -6.61 -8.40 -12.96
CA VAL A 208 -5.56 -9.00 -12.10
C VAL A 208 -4.66 -9.92 -12.91
N ARG A 209 -5.23 -10.81 -13.73
CA ARG A 209 -4.43 -11.72 -14.58
C ARG A 209 -3.54 -10.96 -15.56
N ALA A 210 -4.03 -9.88 -16.18
CA ALA A 210 -3.26 -9.04 -17.08
C ALA A 210 -2.06 -8.37 -16.37
N PHE A 211 -2.26 -7.83 -15.17
CA PHE A 211 -1.16 -7.32 -14.35
C PHE A 211 -0.15 -8.42 -14.01
N ARG A 212 -0.63 -9.59 -13.58
CA ARG A 212 0.23 -10.72 -13.21
C ARG A 212 1.09 -11.22 -14.38
N GLU A 213 0.56 -11.22 -15.60
CA GLU A 213 1.33 -11.58 -16.80
C GLU A 213 2.52 -10.62 -17.03
N ILE A 214 2.33 -9.32 -16.77
CA ILE A 214 3.42 -8.34 -16.90
C ILE A 214 4.41 -8.50 -15.73
N LEU A 215 3.91 -8.54 -14.48
CA LEU A 215 4.74 -8.63 -13.28
C LEU A 215 5.57 -9.92 -13.21
N GLY A 216 5.07 -11.01 -13.77
CA GLY A 216 5.77 -12.30 -13.85
C GLY A 216 7.04 -12.29 -14.73
N LYS A 217 7.28 -11.21 -15.47
CA LYS A 217 8.50 -11.04 -16.28
C LYS A 217 9.68 -10.44 -15.49
N PHE A 218 9.44 -9.99 -14.26
CA PHE A 218 10.41 -9.36 -13.35
C PHE A 218 10.62 -10.19 -12.08
#